data_b9ef0d5486eb10bb79f5345542303bf8
#
_entry.id   b9ef0d5486eb10bb79f5345542303bf8
#
_cell.length_a   1.000
_cell.length_b   1.000
_cell.length_c   1.000
_cell.angle_alpha   90.00
_cell.angle_beta   90.00
_cell.angle_gamma   90.00
#
_symmetry.space_group_name_H-M   'P 1'
#
loop_
_entity.id
_entity.type
_entity.pdbx_description
1 polymer ?
#
loop_
_entity_poly.entity_id
_entity_poly.type
_entity_poly.pdbx_seq_one_letter_code
_entity_poly.pdbx_strand_id
1 'polypeptide(L)'
;DIARKAERALQHELGNADLSFLEFGDLAGKEGLLAGEKLYLDIKLMEMAYHDNNKREYELTKHVSLQKIDSSKLLDLRTTGKCTVNLPEELFDMDGPGHYFRRIKTVALSIPCIAGPYTSVNCTLTLLKSSIRRKNTDFDAGYKRSKPADEGPDSRFDDYFGSVQSIVTSSAQNDSGLFETNLRD
;
A
#
# COMPACT_ATOMS: atom_id res chain seq x y z
N ASP A 1 7.09 -23.35 1.48
CA ASP A 1 6.21 -22.23 1.90
C ASP A 1 6.92 -20.89 1.85
N ILE A 2 8.16 -20.76 2.39
CA ILE A 2 8.91 -19.49 2.39
C ILE A 2 9.21 -19.03 0.96
N ALA A 3 9.68 -19.91 0.08
CA ALA A 3 9.97 -19.58 -1.31
C ALA A 3 8.72 -19.10 -2.07
N ARG A 4 7.56 -19.71 -1.84
CA ARG A 4 6.29 -19.24 -2.41
C ARG A 4 5.88 -17.85 -1.93
N LYS A 5 6.12 -17.56 -0.65
CA LYS A 5 5.87 -16.22 -0.12
C LYS A 5 6.81 -15.20 -0.74
N ALA A 6 8.09 -15.55 -0.93
CA ALA A 6 9.07 -14.71 -1.60
C ALA A 6 8.69 -14.46 -3.08
N GLU A 7 8.26 -15.49 -3.81
CA GLU A 7 7.77 -15.35 -5.18
C GLU A 7 6.56 -14.40 -5.27
N ARG A 8 5.58 -14.56 -4.38
CA ARG A 8 4.42 -13.65 -4.33
C ARG A 8 4.81 -12.22 -3.97
N ALA A 9 5.76 -12.05 -3.05
CA ALA A 9 6.29 -10.73 -2.72
C ALA A 9 6.98 -10.09 -3.92
N LEU A 10 7.78 -10.87 -4.68
CA LEU A 10 8.41 -10.43 -5.91
C LEU A 10 7.38 -10.04 -6.98
N GLN A 11 6.38 -10.88 -7.22
CA GLN A 11 5.27 -10.59 -8.15
C GLN A 11 4.56 -9.29 -7.79
N HIS A 12 4.32 -9.11 -6.49
CA HIS A 12 3.69 -7.88 -5.99
C HIS A 12 4.59 -6.66 -6.16
N GLU A 13 5.88 -6.79 -5.84
CA GLU A 13 6.84 -5.69 -5.93
C GLU A 13 7.05 -5.24 -7.39
N LEU A 14 7.15 -6.19 -8.31
CA LEU A 14 7.30 -5.91 -9.74
C LEU A 14 5.96 -5.60 -10.46
N GLY A 15 4.83 -5.75 -9.78
CA GLY A 15 3.50 -5.55 -10.36
C GLY A 15 3.15 -6.56 -11.46
N ASN A 16 3.82 -7.71 -11.50
CA ASN A 16 3.63 -8.74 -12.52
C ASN A 16 3.32 -10.09 -11.89
N ALA A 17 2.05 -10.51 -11.94
CA ALA A 17 1.57 -11.76 -11.39
C ALA A 17 1.94 -12.99 -12.24
N ASP A 18 2.33 -12.77 -13.50
CA ASP A 18 2.62 -13.86 -14.44
C ASP A 18 4.06 -14.41 -14.29
N LEU A 19 4.89 -13.74 -13.49
CA LEU A 19 6.23 -14.20 -13.16
C LEU A 19 6.16 -15.42 -12.23
N SER A 20 6.45 -16.60 -12.75
CA SER A 20 6.54 -17.83 -11.96
C SER A 20 7.88 -18.50 -12.20
N PHE A 21 8.55 -18.81 -11.09
CA PHE A 21 9.88 -19.44 -11.09
C PHE A 21 9.88 -20.80 -10.39
N LEU A 22 8.93 -21.01 -9.47
CA LEU A 22 8.88 -22.19 -8.63
C LEU A 22 7.96 -23.27 -9.22
N GLU A 23 8.54 -24.25 -9.87
CA GLU A 23 7.83 -25.40 -10.43
C GLU A 23 7.86 -26.59 -9.46
N PHE A 24 6.92 -26.63 -8.54
CA PHE A 24 6.85 -27.67 -7.52
C PHE A 24 6.51 -29.06 -8.05
N GLY A 25 5.86 -29.16 -9.21
CA GLY A 25 5.57 -30.44 -9.87
C GLY A 25 6.83 -31.24 -10.17
N ASP A 26 7.88 -30.58 -10.54
CA ASP A 26 9.18 -31.19 -10.85
C ASP A 26 9.98 -31.59 -9.60
N LEU A 27 9.66 -31.04 -8.45
CA LEU A 27 10.34 -31.32 -7.17
C LEU A 27 9.81 -32.59 -6.49
N ALA A 28 8.57 -32.97 -6.76
CA ALA A 28 7.89 -34.06 -6.06
C ALA A 28 8.47 -35.46 -6.34
N GLY A 29 9.24 -35.61 -7.41
CA GLY A 29 9.86 -36.88 -7.80
C GLY A 29 11.39 -36.94 -7.69
N LYS A 30 12.01 -35.84 -7.20
CA LYS A 30 13.48 -35.74 -7.11
C LYS A 30 13.99 -36.07 -5.72
N GLU A 31 15.12 -36.76 -5.63
CA GLU A 31 15.80 -36.97 -4.36
C GLU A 31 16.25 -35.63 -3.75
N GLY A 32 16.31 -35.57 -2.41
CA GLY A 32 16.43 -34.34 -1.63
C GLY A 32 17.55 -33.38 -2.05
N LEU A 33 18.71 -33.90 -2.49
CA LEU A 33 19.84 -33.08 -2.96
C LEU A 33 19.51 -32.35 -4.26
N LEU A 34 18.95 -33.03 -5.24
CA LEU A 34 18.58 -32.47 -6.54
C LEU A 34 17.42 -31.48 -6.41
N ALA A 35 16.49 -31.73 -5.49
CA ALA A 35 15.43 -30.80 -5.18
C ALA A 35 15.96 -29.51 -4.54
N GLY A 36 16.98 -29.61 -3.70
CA GLY A 36 17.67 -28.48 -3.10
C GLY A 36 18.42 -27.62 -4.12
N GLU A 37 19.14 -28.25 -5.06
CA GLU A 37 19.84 -27.55 -6.14
C GLU A 37 18.85 -26.82 -7.07
N LYS A 38 17.75 -27.46 -7.45
CA LYS A 38 16.72 -26.81 -8.27
C LYS A 38 16.13 -25.61 -7.54
N LEU A 39 15.75 -25.76 -6.28
CA LEU A 39 15.22 -24.65 -5.49
C LEU A 39 16.22 -23.49 -5.40
N TYR A 40 17.51 -23.79 -5.24
CA TYR A 40 18.54 -22.76 -5.25
C TYR A 40 18.61 -22.01 -6.59
N LEU A 41 18.55 -22.74 -7.71
CA LEU A 41 18.52 -22.13 -9.04
C LEU A 41 17.29 -21.27 -9.26
N ASP A 42 16.11 -21.75 -8.86
CA ASP A 42 14.87 -21.00 -8.96
C ASP A 42 14.94 -19.68 -8.15
N ILE A 43 15.52 -19.73 -6.95
CA ILE A 43 15.76 -18.52 -6.13
C ILE A 43 16.72 -17.56 -6.83
N LYS A 44 17.77 -18.07 -7.45
CA LYS A 44 18.71 -17.24 -8.22
C LYS A 44 18.08 -16.61 -9.46
N LEU A 45 17.19 -17.33 -10.14
CA LEU A 45 16.42 -16.77 -11.24
C LEU A 45 15.45 -15.66 -10.76
N MET A 46 14.84 -15.83 -9.58
CA MET A 46 14.02 -14.78 -8.95
C MET A 46 14.85 -13.53 -8.64
N GLU A 47 16.05 -13.71 -8.10
CA GLU A 47 16.97 -12.62 -7.79
C GLU A 47 17.40 -11.86 -9.06
N MET A 48 17.75 -12.57 -10.12
CA MET A 48 18.08 -11.99 -11.43
C MET A 48 16.88 -11.23 -12.01
N ALA A 49 15.70 -11.84 -12.00
CA ALA A 49 14.47 -11.19 -12.49
C ALA A 49 14.13 -9.92 -11.71
N TYR A 50 14.39 -9.89 -10.40
CA TYR A 50 14.26 -8.68 -9.60
C TYR A 50 15.21 -7.58 -10.08
N HIS A 51 16.47 -7.89 -10.29
CA HIS A 51 17.45 -6.91 -10.76
C HIS A 51 17.14 -6.40 -12.17
N ASP A 52 16.70 -7.26 -13.06
CA ASP A 52 16.39 -6.91 -14.45
C ASP A 52 15.11 -6.08 -14.57
N ASN A 53 14.11 -6.35 -13.72
CA ASN A 53 12.81 -5.69 -13.79
C ASN A 53 12.64 -4.58 -12.75
N ASN A 54 13.58 -4.40 -11.82
CA ASN A 54 13.51 -3.36 -10.80
C ASN A 54 13.70 -1.98 -11.44
N LYS A 55 12.59 -1.31 -11.67
CA LYS A 55 12.58 0.06 -12.18
C LYS A 55 12.60 1.04 -11.03
N ARG A 56 13.36 2.13 -11.22
CA ARG A 56 13.38 3.22 -10.25
C ARG A 56 11.97 3.80 -10.08
N GLU A 57 11.49 3.80 -8.85
CA GLU A 57 10.21 4.38 -8.49
C GLU A 57 10.30 5.91 -8.43
N TYR A 58 9.23 6.56 -8.87
CA TYR A 58 9.06 8.00 -8.73
C TYR A 58 8.31 8.28 -7.43
N GLU A 59 8.96 8.95 -6.49
CA GLU A 59 8.37 9.29 -5.20
C GLU A 59 7.80 10.70 -5.25
N LEU A 60 6.53 10.83 -4.89
CA LEU A 60 5.80 12.09 -4.79
C LEU A 60 5.28 12.28 -3.38
N THR A 61 5.40 13.49 -2.86
CA THR A 61 4.75 13.88 -1.62
C THR A 61 3.51 14.70 -1.94
N LYS A 62 2.35 14.28 -1.43
CA LYS A 62 1.09 14.98 -1.60
C LYS A 62 0.53 15.44 -0.27
N HIS A 63 0.27 16.73 -0.15
CA HIS A 63 -0.41 17.30 0.99
C HIS A 63 -1.93 17.30 0.78
N VAL A 64 -2.62 16.69 1.70
CA VAL A 64 -4.07 16.51 1.63
C VAL A 64 -4.72 17.13 2.86
N SER A 65 -5.67 18.03 2.65
CA SER A 65 -6.43 18.63 3.74
C SER A 65 -7.75 17.89 3.94
N LEU A 66 -7.99 17.40 5.17
CA LEU A 66 -9.24 16.74 5.53
C LEU A 66 -10.45 17.63 5.26
N GLN A 67 -10.33 18.93 5.53
CA GLN A 67 -11.39 19.89 5.26
C GLN A 67 -11.76 20.01 3.77
N LYS A 68 -10.74 19.85 2.88
CA LYS A 68 -10.98 19.94 1.42
C LYS A 68 -11.55 18.64 0.84
N ILE A 69 -11.22 17.49 1.43
CA ILE A 69 -11.77 16.20 0.98
C ILE A 69 -13.21 16.07 1.46
N ASP A 70 -13.42 16.23 2.75
CA ASP A 70 -14.73 16.05 3.38
C ASP A 70 -14.80 16.83 4.69
N SER A 71 -15.45 17.99 4.63
CA SER A 71 -15.61 18.85 5.79
C SER A 71 -16.50 18.23 6.87
N SER A 72 -17.42 17.32 6.50
CA SER A 72 -18.27 16.62 7.47
C SER A 72 -17.43 15.67 8.34
N LYS A 73 -16.44 15.01 7.76
CA LYS A 73 -15.52 14.13 8.49
C LYS A 73 -14.62 14.89 9.47
N LEU A 74 -14.26 16.12 9.11
CA LEU A 74 -13.55 16.98 10.05
C LEU A 74 -14.44 17.35 11.25
N LEU A 75 -15.72 17.61 11.02
CA LEU A 75 -16.67 17.87 12.08
C LEU A 75 -16.88 16.63 12.97
N ASP A 76 -17.04 15.46 12.36
CA ASP A 76 -17.12 14.19 13.08
C ASP A 76 -15.90 13.98 13.96
N LEU A 77 -14.69 14.23 13.44
CA LEU A 77 -13.45 14.12 14.21
C LEU A 77 -13.45 15.06 15.41
N ARG A 78 -13.93 16.29 15.24
CA ARG A 78 -13.97 17.27 16.33
C ARG A 78 -15.03 16.94 17.40
N THR A 79 -16.13 16.33 17.02
CA THR A 79 -17.24 16.03 17.94
C THR A 79 -17.11 14.68 18.61
N THR A 80 -16.66 13.65 17.87
CA THR A 80 -16.61 12.27 18.36
C THR A 80 -15.18 11.79 18.65
N GLY A 81 -14.15 12.52 18.19
CA GLY A 81 -12.76 12.11 18.27
C GLY A 81 -12.37 11.02 17.26
N LYS A 82 -13.27 10.63 16.35
CA LYS A 82 -13.03 9.58 15.34
C LYS A 82 -13.62 9.98 14.00
N CYS A 83 -12.92 9.65 12.92
CA CYS A 83 -13.47 9.73 11.57
C CYS A 83 -12.86 8.68 10.66
N THR A 84 -13.56 8.31 9.61
CA THR A 84 -13.03 7.47 8.52
C THR A 84 -12.99 8.29 7.26
N VAL A 85 -11.82 8.33 6.61
CA VAL A 85 -11.58 9.14 5.42
C VAL A 85 -11.27 8.22 4.27
N ASN A 86 -11.86 8.49 3.11
CA ASN A 86 -11.54 7.83 1.87
C ASN A 86 -10.65 8.74 1.03
N LEU A 87 -9.55 8.20 0.51
CA LEU A 87 -8.66 8.88 -0.43
C LEU A 87 -8.94 8.31 -1.84
N PRO A 88 -9.78 8.98 -2.64
CA PRO A 88 -10.13 8.48 -3.96
C PRO A 88 -8.94 8.58 -4.93
N GLU A 89 -8.91 7.70 -5.92
CA GLU A 89 -7.84 7.63 -6.93
C GLU A 89 -7.71 8.93 -7.72
N GLU A 90 -8.83 9.57 -8.03
CA GLU A 90 -8.89 10.84 -8.77
C GLU A 90 -8.03 11.96 -8.12
N LEU A 91 -7.88 11.90 -6.81
CA LEU A 91 -7.03 12.85 -6.09
C LEU A 91 -5.56 12.76 -6.53
N PHE A 92 -5.09 11.55 -6.81
CA PHE A 92 -3.72 11.27 -7.22
C PHE A 92 -3.53 11.36 -8.74
N ASP A 93 -4.59 11.19 -9.51
CA ASP A 93 -4.56 11.31 -10.97
C ASP A 93 -4.22 12.72 -11.43
N MET A 94 -4.58 13.73 -10.65
CA MET A 94 -4.24 15.12 -10.94
C MET A 94 -2.73 15.39 -10.88
N ASP A 95 -1.95 14.61 -10.13
CA ASP A 95 -0.51 14.81 -10.01
C ASP A 95 0.30 14.12 -11.10
N GLY A 96 -0.28 13.12 -11.75
CA GLY A 96 0.37 12.37 -12.82
C GLY A 96 -0.65 11.63 -13.68
N PRO A 97 -1.24 12.31 -14.68
CA PRO A 97 -2.19 11.66 -15.58
C PRO A 97 -1.58 10.45 -16.29
N GLY A 98 -2.30 9.33 -16.29
CA GLY A 98 -1.87 8.10 -16.93
C GLY A 98 -0.90 7.24 -16.13
N HIS A 99 -0.42 7.70 -14.98
CA HIS A 99 0.38 6.89 -14.08
C HIS A 99 -0.52 6.00 -13.23
N TYR A 100 -0.13 4.75 -13.10
CA TYR A 100 -0.82 3.75 -12.27
C TYR A 100 0.19 2.98 -11.42
N PHE A 101 -0.24 1.96 -10.71
CA PHE A 101 0.58 1.19 -9.77
C PHE A 101 1.14 2.07 -8.65
N ARG A 102 0.28 2.95 -8.12
CA ARG A 102 0.64 3.84 -7.02
C ARG A 102 0.52 3.13 -5.70
N ARG A 103 1.58 3.22 -4.92
CA ARG A 103 1.64 2.64 -3.57
C ARG A 103 1.92 3.75 -2.57
N ILE A 104 1.23 3.71 -1.44
CA ILE A 104 1.51 4.63 -0.34
C ILE A 104 2.73 4.08 0.41
N LYS A 105 3.79 4.86 0.48
CA LYS A 105 5.02 4.52 1.20
C LYS A 105 4.93 4.95 2.67
N THR A 106 4.59 6.21 2.88
CA THR A 106 4.50 6.82 4.22
C THR A 106 3.28 7.71 4.31
N VAL A 107 2.70 7.80 5.49
CA VAL A 107 1.66 8.78 5.81
C VAL A 107 2.13 9.60 6.99
N ALA A 108 2.20 10.90 6.78
CA ALA A 108 2.46 11.87 7.84
C ALA A 108 1.17 12.61 8.16
N LEU A 109 0.91 12.82 9.43
CA LEU A 109 -0.28 13.52 9.91
C LEU A 109 0.12 14.78 10.68
N SER A 110 -0.46 15.91 10.30
CA SER A 110 -0.32 17.17 11.02
C SER A 110 -1.66 17.60 11.59
N ILE A 111 -1.71 17.85 12.89
CA ILE A 111 -2.91 18.30 13.60
C ILE A 111 -2.66 19.72 14.11
N PRO A 112 -3.10 20.76 13.37
CA PRO A 112 -2.98 22.12 13.84
C PRO A 112 -3.92 22.34 15.03
N CYS A 113 -3.36 22.48 16.23
CA CYS A 113 -4.12 22.71 17.44
C CYS A 113 -3.35 23.64 18.38
N ILE A 114 -4.05 24.28 19.28
CA ILE A 114 -3.47 25.00 20.42
C ILE A 114 -3.64 24.08 21.64
N ALA A 115 -2.53 23.59 22.16
CA ALA A 115 -2.53 22.76 23.35
C ALA A 115 -2.09 23.58 24.56
N GLY A 116 -2.65 23.28 25.73
CA GLY A 116 -2.23 23.88 26.98
C GLY A 116 -0.89 23.34 27.50
N PRO A 117 -0.28 23.94 28.50
CA PRO A 117 0.92 23.41 29.10
C PRO A 117 0.65 22.01 29.70
N TYR A 118 1.60 21.10 29.49
CA TYR A 118 1.52 19.69 29.94
C TYR A 118 0.42 18.84 29.29
N THR A 119 -0.12 19.28 28.16
CA THR A 119 -1.07 18.49 27.38
C THR A 119 -0.37 17.83 26.19
N SER A 120 -0.78 16.59 25.88
CA SER A 120 -0.34 15.85 24.70
C SER A 120 -1.53 15.58 23.79
N VAL A 121 -1.27 15.58 22.49
CA VAL A 121 -2.24 15.14 21.47
C VAL A 121 -1.86 13.74 21.03
N ASN A 122 -2.80 12.81 21.17
CA ASN A 122 -2.60 11.41 20.77
C ASN A 122 -3.51 11.09 19.60
N CYS A 123 -2.98 10.40 18.61
CA CYS A 123 -3.73 9.97 17.44
C CYS A 123 -3.39 8.53 17.09
N THR A 124 -4.41 7.77 16.72
CA THR A 124 -4.24 6.44 16.14
C THR A 124 -4.71 6.47 14.71
N LEU A 125 -3.80 6.19 13.78
CA LEU A 125 -4.12 6.04 12.37
C LEU A 125 -4.25 4.54 12.06
N THR A 126 -5.35 4.18 11.40
CA THR A 126 -5.62 2.78 11.04
C THR A 126 -5.92 2.71 9.56
N LEU A 127 -5.15 1.91 8.82
CA LEU A 127 -5.46 1.58 7.44
C LEU A 127 -6.54 0.49 7.42
N LEU A 128 -7.72 0.80 6.93
CA LEU A 128 -8.85 -0.14 6.88
C LEU A 128 -8.82 -0.98 5.59
N LYS A 129 -8.57 -0.34 4.47
CA LYS A 129 -8.42 -1.00 3.18
C LYS A 129 -7.49 -0.21 2.26
N SER A 130 -6.84 -0.92 1.36
CA SER A 130 -6.01 -0.33 0.30
C SER A 130 -6.27 -1.07 -0.99
N SER A 131 -6.32 -0.35 -2.10
CA SER A 131 -6.45 -0.91 -3.45
C SER A 131 -5.37 -0.34 -4.33
N ILE A 132 -4.63 -1.19 -5.02
CA ILE A 132 -3.55 -0.80 -5.92
C ILE A 132 -3.98 -1.17 -7.34
N ARG A 133 -4.02 -0.19 -8.23
CA ARG A 133 -4.30 -0.43 -9.66
C ARG A 133 -3.08 -1.04 -10.32
N ARG A 134 -3.22 -2.23 -10.91
CA ARG A 134 -2.17 -2.92 -11.67
C ARG A 134 -2.23 -2.62 -13.17
N LYS A 135 -3.42 -2.43 -13.72
CA LYS A 135 -3.63 -2.19 -15.14
C LYS A 135 -4.30 -0.85 -15.36
N ASN A 136 -3.88 -0.14 -16.39
CA ASN A 136 -4.37 1.20 -16.66
C ASN A 136 -5.85 1.20 -17.07
N THR A 137 -6.21 0.45 -18.10
CA THR A 137 -7.58 0.36 -18.59
C THR A 137 -7.88 -1.04 -19.08
N ASP A 138 -9.15 -1.43 -18.95
CA ASP A 138 -9.73 -2.49 -19.74
C ASP A 138 -10.67 -1.81 -20.75
N PHE A 139 -10.57 -2.15 -22.05
CA PHE A 139 -11.32 -1.46 -23.09
C PHE A 139 -12.83 -1.50 -22.89
N ASP A 140 -13.33 -2.54 -22.20
CA ASP A 140 -14.76 -2.76 -21.98
C ASP A 140 -15.28 -2.14 -20.66
N ALA A 141 -14.43 -1.95 -19.67
CA ALA A 141 -14.86 -1.54 -18.33
C ALA A 141 -14.56 -0.06 -17.98
N GLY A 142 -13.89 0.68 -18.87
CA GLY A 142 -13.51 2.07 -18.64
C GLY A 142 -12.44 2.23 -17.55
N TYR A 143 -12.17 3.47 -17.15
CA TYR A 143 -11.13 3.77 -16.18
C TYR A 143 -11.60 3.54 -14.72
N LYS A 144 -12.83 3.97 -14.40
CA LYS A 144 -13.35 3.86 -13.04
C LYS A 144 -13.65 2.42 -12.65
N ARG A 145 -13.43 2.08 -11.41
CA ARG A 145 -13.83 0.81 -10.87
C ARG A 145 -15.36 0.68 -10.92
N SER A 146 -15.84 -0.45 -11.45
CA SER A 146 -17.28 -0.67 -11.66
C SER A 146 -18.03 -0.94 -10.35
N LYS A 147 -17.35 -1.58 -9.38
CA LYS A 147 -17.90 -1.94 -8.07
C LYS A 147 -16.90 -1.63 -6.96
N PRO A 148 -17.35 -1.26 -5.76
CA PRO A 148 -16.48 -1.17 -4.60
C PRO A 148 -15.72 -2.48 -4.33
N ALA A 149 -14.57 -2.40 -3.67
CA ALA A 149 -13.70 -3.55 -3.41
C ALA A 149 -14.35 -4.65 -2.56
N ASP A 150 -15.31 -4.28 -1.73
CA ASP A 150 -16.11 -5.15 -0.87
C ASP A 150 -17.28 -5.84 -1.60
N GLU A 151 -17.67 -5.33 -2.78
CA GLU A 151 -18.78 -5.89 -3.57
C GLU A 151 -18.33 -6.87 -4.66
N GLY A 152 -17.03 -6.96 -4.92
CA GLY A 152 -16.49 -7.95 -5.86
C GLY A 152 -15.08 -7.67 -6.34
N PRO A 153 -14.36 -8.71 -6.76
CA PRO A 153 -13.01 -8.59 -7.29
C PRO A 153 -13.04 -7.90 -8.67
N ASP A 154 -12.07 -7.03 -8.89
CA ASP A 154 -11.75 -6.45 -10.20
C ASP A 154 -10.31 -6.81 -10.53
N SER A 155 -10.08 -7.54 -11.64
CA SER A 155 -8.76 -8.03 -12.03
C SER A 155 -7.72 -6.93 -12.30
N ARG A 156 -8.16 -5.69 -12.39
CA ARG A 156 -7.29 -4.52 -12.57
C ARG A 156 -6.70 -4.02 -11.27
N PHE A 157 -7.22 -4.48 -10.12
CA PHE A 157 -6.84 -4.01 -8.81
C PHE A 157 -6.39 -5.15 -7.91
N ASP A 158 -5.42 -4.86 -7.07
CA ASP A 158 -5.11 -5.64 -5.88
C ASP A 158 -5.73 -4.99 -4.68
N ASP A 159 -6.61 -5.72 -4.03
CA ASP A 159 -7.33 -5.26 -2.87
C ASP A 159 -6.76 -5.87 -1.60
N TYR A 160 -6.45 -5.04 -0.64
CA TYR A 160 -5.98 -5.41 0.69
C TYR A 160 -7.02 -5.04 1.72
N PHE A 161 -7.48 -6.04 2.45
CA PHE A 161 -8.36 -5.90 3.60
C PHE A 161 -7.60 -6.34 4.84
N GLY A 162 -7.14 -5.40 5.59
CA GLY A 162 -6.42 -5.65 6.83
C GLY A 162 -6.15 -4.33 7.52
N SER A 163 -6.14 -4.32 8.84
CA SER A 163 -5.86 -3.13 9.59
C SER A 163 -4.40 -3.11 10.02
N VAL A 164 -3.65 -2.11 9.56
CA VAL A 164 -2.37 -1.73 10.14
C VAL A 164 -2.64 -0.57 11.09
N GLN A 165 -2.39 -0.78 12.36
CA GLN A 165 -2.55 0.27 13.37
C GLN A 165 -1.21 0.92 13.65
N SER A 166 -1.21 2.24 13.64
CA SER A 166 -0.08 3.04 14.05
C SER A 166 -0.53 4.04 15.10
N ILE A 167 0.13 4.00 16.25
CA ILE A 167 -0.14 4.93 17.34
C ILE A 167 0.93 6.01 17.29
N VAL A 168 0.48 7.26 17.21
CA VAL A 168 1.35 8.41 17.17
C VAL A 168 1.02 9.30 18.36
N THR A 169 2.03 9.65 19.13
CA THR A 169 1.88 10.54 20.28
C THR A 169 2.78 11.75 20.14
N SER A 170 2.27 12.92 20.48
CA SER A 170 3.01 14.17 20.50
C SER A 170 2.96 14.78 21.88
N SER A 171 4.09 15.36 22.32
CA SER A 171 4.12 16.24 23.49
C SER A 171 4.28 17.68 23.02
N ALA A 172 3.38 18.56 23.44
CA ALA A 172 3.27 19.94 22.98
C ALA A 172 4.54 20.83 23.16
N GLN A 173 5.56 20.34 23.83
CA GLN A 173 6.71 21.19 24.20
C GLN A 173 7.82 21.27 23.14
N ASN A 174 7.96 20.30 22.25
CA ASN A 174 9.06 20.27 21.26
C ASN A 174 8.67 19.58 19.95
N ASP A 175 7.42 19.60 19.58
CA ASP A 175 6.93 18.84 18.44
C ASP A 175 6.65 19.74 17.25
N SER A 176 7.10 19.30 16.09
CA SER A 176 6.76 19.94 14.79
C SER A 176 5.29 19.78 14.40
N GLY A 177 4.50 19.01 15.17
CA GLY A 177 3.12 18.66 14.84
C GLY A 177 3.01 17.68 13.66
N LEU A 178 4.13 17.07 13.25
CA LEU A 178 4.20 16.11 12.16
C LEU A 178 4.33 14.68 12.73
N PHE A 179 3.41 13.83 12.34
CA PHE A 179 3.39 12.40 12.70
C PHE A 179 3.54 11.59 11.43
N GLU A 180 4.56 10.76 11.38
CA GLU A 180 4.89 9.97 10.21
C GLU A 180 4.76 8.48 10.50
N THR A 181 4.13 7.75 9.61
CA THR A 181 3.98 6.30 9.65
C THR A 181 4.50 5.70 8.36
N ASN A 182 5.39 4.74 8.48
CA ASN A 182 5.84 3.94 7.36
C ASN A 182 4.87 2.77 7.17
N LEU A 183 4.26 2.67 5.99
CA LEU A 183 3.31 1.61 5.64
C LEU A 183 3.92 0.48 4.80
N ARG A 184 5.23 0.46 4.67
CA ARG A 184 5.96 -0.47 3.80
C ARG A 184 6.48 -1.72 4.51
N ASP A 185 6.36 -1.81 5.83
CA ASP A 185 6.83 -2.95 6.63
C ASP A 185 5.78 -4.06 6.76
#